data_8d556cfce1fdc915436c24e6ea097fc2
#
_entry.id   8d556cfce1fdc915436c24e6ea097fc2
#
_cell.length_a   1.000
_cell.length_b   1.000
_cell.length_c   1.000
_cell.angle_alpha   90.00
_cell.angle_beta   90.00
_cell.angle_gamma   90.00
#
_symmetry.space_group_name_H-M   'P 1'
#
loop_
_entity.id
_entity.type
_entity.pdbx_description
1 polymer ?
#
loop_
_entity_poly.entity_id
_entity_poly.type
_entity_poly.pdbx_seq_one_letter_code
_entity_poly.pdbx_strand_id
1 'polypeptide(L)'
;MHWARQATNRCLWGMVRSLTHLGLVFVSTGTGLEYLPTPDYVESSMTMNRQWLLHERPVGMIGPEHFKYVESDIPEPGEGEVLIRNLMFSFDPTQRGWTMDRESYLPPVQIGEPMRAGCVAQVVKSKHPDFANGQLVQATNGWQDYAVVDPSHPPSSLRPVPEGAPPEMMLSVLGVTGLTAYFGLLDLGDPQPGETVLVSGAAGATGSVAGQIAKIKGCRVVGIAGGPEKCAWLTSEAGFDHAIDYKLGNLDQQIAEACPEKWNVFFDNVGGGTLEAALNHLNLRSRVVMCGGIANYNATEPQPGPTNIMNLVIMRSRMEGFIVLDYLPRAGEAIKDLLGWIGSGELKYQIDMQEGFENIPTTLQRLFTGKNLGKQLLKVADPE
;
A
#
# COMPACT_ATOMS: atom_id res chain seq x y z
N MET A 1 -9.91 -32.84 -62.88
CA MET A 1 -11.11 -32.48 -62.06
C MET A 1 -10.92 -32.69 -60.53
N HIS A 2 -9.69 -32.70 -59.98
CA HIS A 2 -9.46 -33.00 -58.57
C HIS A 2 -8.98 -31.78 -57.75
N TRP A 3 -8.70 -30.64 -58.37
CA TRP A 3 -8.20 -29.42 -57.74
C TRP A 3 -9.31 -28.42 -57.38
N ALA A 4 -10.49 -28.51 -57.99
CA ALA A 4 -11.58 -27.55 -57.72
C ALA A 4 -12.40 -27.85 -56.45
N ARG A 5 -12.31 -29.08 -55.88
CA ARG A 5 -13.04 -29.46 -54.65
C ARG A 5 -12.32 -29.14 -53.35
N GLN A 6 -11.00 -28.93 -53.39
CA GLN A 6 -10.24 -28.58 -52.16
C GLN A 6 -10.21 -27.07 -51.86
N ALA A 7 -10.40 -26.22 -52.86
CA ALA A 7 -10.42 -24.76 -52.67
C ALA A 7 -11.75 -24.26 -52.07
N THR A 8 -12.87 -24.90 -52.38
CA THR A 8 -14.20 -24.54 -51.85
C THR A 8 -14.36 -24.90 -50.37
N ASN A 9 -13.76 -26.00 -49.90
CA ASN A 9 -13.85 -26.37 -48.47
C ASN A 9 -12.98 -25.49 -47.55
N ARG A 10 -11.87 -24.93 -48.02
CA ARG A 10 -11.05 -24.02 -47.22
C ARG A 10 -11.66 -22.63 -47.06
N CYS A 11 -12.38 -22.13 -48.08
CA CYS A 11 -13.09 -20.85 -47.97
C CYS A 11 -14.32 -20.93 -47.07
N LEU A 12 -15.06 -22.03 -47.07
CA LEU A 12 -16.22 -22.23 -46.20
C LEU A 12 -15.83 -22.37 -44.72
N TRP A 13 -14.73 -23.04 -44.39
CA TRP A 13 -14.22 -23.13 -43.02
C TRP A 13 -13.62 -21.80 -42.49
N GLY A 14 -13.05 -21.00 -43.36
CA GLY A 14 -12.56 -19.66 -43.02
C GLY A 14 -13.71 -18.68 -42.73
N MET A 15 -14.82 -18.76 -43.48
CA MET A 15 -16.01 -17.93 -43.21
C MET A 15 -16.76 -18.36 -41.95
N VAL A 16 -16.84 -19.66 -41.66
CA VAL A 16 -17.47 -20.17 -40.44
C VAL A 16 -16.68 -19.72 -39.19
N ARG A 17 -15.34 -19.66 -39.22
CA ARG A 17 -14.53 -19.14 -38.10
C ARG A 17 -14.67 -17.64 -37.89
N SER A 18 -14.90 -16.85 -38.94
CA SER A 18 -15.05 -15.40 -38.83
C SER A 18 -16.43 -14.96 -38.31
N LEU A 19 -17.45 -15.81 -38.47
CA LEU A 19 -18.84 -15.49 -38.09
C LEU A 19 -19.21 -16.02 -36.70
N THR A 20 -18.48 -16.99 -36.15
CA THR A 20 -18.70 -17.48 -34.78
C THR A 20 -18.34 -16.43 -33.70
N HIS A 21 -17.53 -15.44 -34.01
CA HIS A 21 -17.26 -14.30 -33.11
C HIS A 21 -18.42 -13.27 -33.06
N LEU A 22 -19.40 -13.39 -33.96
CA LEU A 22 -20.57 -12.50 -34.00
C LEU A 22 -21.86 -13.15 -33.48
N GLY A 23 -21.79 -14.38 -32.91
CA GLY A 23 -22.96 -15.06 -32.32
C GLY A 23 -24.02 -15.46 -33.37
N LEU A 24 -23.66 -15.57 -34.65
CA LEU A 24 -24.57 -15.90 -35.72
C LEU A 24 -24.29 -17.33 -36.25
N VAL A 25 -25.26 -18.21 -36.15
CA VAL A 25 -25.18 -19.57 -36.71
C VAL A 25 -26.17 -19.68 -37.87
N PHE A 26 -25.65 -19.95 -39.05
CA PHE A 26 -26.46 -20.26 -40.25
C PHE A 26 -26.35 -21.76 -40.57
N VAL A 27 -27.47 -22.41 -40.72
CA VAL A 27 -27.54 -23.81 -41.16
C VAL A 27 -28.02 -23.85 -42.62
N SER A 28 -27.24 -24.49 -43.49
CA SER A 28 -27.65 -24.70 -44.90
C SER A 28 -28.64 -25.85 -44.96
N THR A 29 -29.89 -25.55 -45.21
CA THR A 29 -30.92 -26.52 -45.65
C THR A 29 -30.95 -26.54 -47.16
N GLY A 30 -31.23 -27.65 -47.77
CA GLY A 30 -31.19 -27.83 -49.27
C GLY A 30 -32.03 -26.83 -50.09
N THR A 31 -32.68 -25.85 -49.48
CA THR A 31 -33.54 -24.82 -50.08
C THR A 31 -33.15 -23.38 -49.74
N GLY A 32 -32.11 -23.15 -48.90
CA GLY A 32 -31.63 -21.81 -48.51
C GLY A 32 -30.88 -21.79 -47.18
N LEU A 33 -30.42 -20.61 -46.82
CA LEU A 33 -29.80 -20.34 -45.49
C LEU A 33 -30.92 -19.85 -44.55
N GLU A 34 -31.27 -20.64 -43.55
CA GLU A 34 -32.21 -20.21 -42.51
C GLU A 34 -31.46 -19.71 -41.27
N TYR A 35 -31.93 -18.59 -40.74
CA TYR A 35 -31.49 -18.04 -39.47
C TYR A 35 -32.15 -18.83 -38.33
N LEU A 36 -31.35 -19.54 -37.56
CA LEU A 36 -31.80 -20.04 -36.28
C LEU A 36 -31.31 -19.04 -35.23
N PRO A 37 -32.21 -18.42 -34.45
CA PRO A 37 -31.77 -17.66 -33.29
C PRO A 37 -31.01 -18.64 -32.38
N THR A 38 -29.75 -18.34 -32.14
CA THR A 38 -29.04 -18.98 -31.04
C THR A 38 -29.88 -18.74 -29.79
N PRO A 39 -30.15 -19.75 -28.94
CA PRO A 39 -30.66 -19.47 -27.61
C PRO A 39 -29.72 -18.44 -27.03
N ASP A 40 -30.28 -17.37 -26.43
CA ASP A 40 -29.52 -16.39 -25.71
C ASP A 40 -28.59 -17.13 -24.73
N TYR A 41 -27.38 -17.44 -25.19
CA TYR A 41 -26.27 -17.71 -24.33
C TYR A 41 -25.95 -16.32 -23.73
N VAL A 42 -26.72 -15.89 -22.74
CA VAL A 42 -26.25 -15.03 -21.74
C VAL A 42 -25.06 -15.82 -21.17
N GLU A 43 -23.84 -15.52 -21.66
CA GLU A 43 -22.65 -15.72 -20.89
C GLU A 43 -22.91 -14.95 -19.58
N SER A 44 -23.57 -15.61 -18.64
CA SER A 44 -23.30 -15.36 -17.25
C SER A 44 -21.81 -15.70 -17.12
N SER A 45 -20.96 -14.74 -17.39
CA SER A 45 -19.59 -14.80 -16.92
C SER A 45 -19.75 -14.97 -15.41
N MET A 46 -19.70 -16.20 -14.92
CA MET A 46 -19.56 -16.47 -13.51
C MET A 46 -18.27 -15.76 -13.13
N THR A 47 -18.43 -14.55 -12.59
CA THR A 47 -17.30 -13.76 -12.12
C THR A 47 -16.73 -14.54 -10.96
N MET A 48 -15.57 -15.16 -11.15
CA MET A 48 -14.88 -15.90 -10.11
C MET A 48 -14.19 -14.92 -9.17
N ASN A 49 -14.01 -15.29 -7.93
CA ASN A 49 -13.21 -14.58 -6.94
C ASN A 49 -11.74 -14.94 -7.15
N ARG A 50 -10.98 -14.04 -7.81
CA ARG A 50 -9.52 -14.19 -7.93
C ARG A 50 -8.85 -13.89 -6.60
N GLN A 51 -7.83 -14.68 -6.25
CA GLN A 51 -7.14 -14.54 -4.97
C GLN A 51 -5.64 -14.77 -5.12
N TRP A 52 -4.84 -14.03 -4.37
CA TRP A 52 -3.42 -14.31 -4.14
C TRP A 52 -3.23 -14.81 -2.70
N LEU A 53 -2.98 -16.11 -2.57
CA LEU A 53 -2.78 -16.78 -1.29
C LEU A 53 -1.30 -16.79 -0.92
N LEU A 54 -0.97 -16.59 0.36
CA LEU A 54 0.37 -16.87 0.84
C LEU A 54 0.63 -18.38 0.68
N HIS A 55 1.60 -18.72 -0.17
CA HIS A 55 1.93 -20.12 -0.49
C HIS A 55 3.14 -20.61 0.28
N GLU A 56 4.12 -19.76 0.44
CA GLU A 56 5.37 -20.05 1.13
C GLU A 56 5.84 -18.83 1.92
N ARG A 57 6.44 -19.06 3.10
CA ARG A 57 7.00 -17.99 3.91
C ARG A 57 8.32 -17.51 3.31
N PRO A 58 8.45 -16.21 2.97
CA PRO A 58 9.66 -15.71 2.32
C PRO A 58 10.89 -15.82 3.21
N VAL A 59 11.97 -16.36 2.63
CA VAL A 59 13.34 -16.25 3.18
C VAL A 59 14.10 -15.27 2.31
N GLY A 60 14.56 -14.16 2.86
CA GLY A 60 15.13 -13.06 2.08
C GLY A 60 14.06 -12.19 1.43
N MET A 61 14.35 -11.72 0.20
CA MET A 61 13.47 -10.81 -0.55
C MET A 61 12.12 -11.46 -0.84
N ILE A 62 11.03 -10.77 -0.48
CA ILE A 62 9.68 -11.18 -0.86
C ILE A 62 9.46 -10.95 -2.35
N GLY A 63 8.82 -11.91 -3.03
CA GLY A 63 8.54 -11.86 -4.45
C GLY A 63 7.29 -12.65 -4.83
N PRO A 64 6.88 -12.62 -6.10
CA PRO A 64 5.70 -13.30 -6.62
C PRO A 64 5.68 -14.81 -6.34
N GLU A 65 6.84 -15.45 -6.28
CA GLU A 65 7.03 -16.88 -6.04
C GLU A 65 6.47 -17.35 -4.69
N HIS A 66 6.31 -16.46 -3.73
CA HIS A 66 5.77 -16.76 -2.41
C HIS A 66 4.24 -16.77 -2.34
N PHE A 67 3.60 -16.43 -3.46
CA PHE A 67 2.15 -16.34 -3.54
C PHE A 67 1.59 -17.24 -4.63
N LYS A 68 0.41 -17.80 -4.40
CA LYS A 68 -0.29 -18.66 -5.35
C LYS A 68 -1.56 -17.98 -5.82
N TYR A 69 -1.70 -17.80 -7.12
CA TYR A 69 -2.95 -17.38 -7.72
C TYR A 69 -3.96 -18.53 -7.71
N VAL A 70 -5.18 -18.25 -7.28
CA VAL A 70 -6.31 -19.18 -7.33
C VAL A 70 -7.60 -18.44 -7.71
N GLU A 71 -8.59 -19.19 -8.18
CA GLU A 71 -9.94 -18.72 -8.42
C GLU A 71 -10.91 -19.58 -7.61
N SER A 72 -11.92 -18.98 -7.04
CA SER A 72 -12.96 -19.64 -6.26
C SER A 72 -14.33 -19.04 -6.58
N ASP A 73 -15.40 -19.67 -6.13
CA ASP A 73 -16.73 -19.07 -6.15
C ASP A 73 -16.76 -17.79 -5.31
N ILE A 74 -17.58 -16.82 -5.71
CA ILE A 74 -17.84 -15.62 -4.92
C ILE A 74 -18.61 -16.04 -3.67
N PRO A 75 -18.12 -15.70 -2.45
CA PRO A 75 -18.79 -16.09 -1.22
C PRO A 75 -20.12 -15.33 -1.02
N GLU A 76 -21.05 -15.94 -0.28
CA GLU A 76 -22.30 -15.31 0.10
C GLU A 76 -22.26 -14.82 1.54
N PRO A 77 -22.72 -13.58 1.85
CA PRO A 77 -22.73 -13.07 3.21
C PRO A 77 -23.82 -13.72 4.05
N GLY A 78 -23.49 -14.07 5.30
CA GLY A 78 -24.44 -14.45 6.36
C GLY A 78 -25.15 -13.26 6.98
N GLU A 79 -26.04 -13.50 7.95
CA GLU A 79 -26.72 -12.42 8.71
C GLU A 79 -25.69 -11.58 9.48
N GLY A 80 -25.79 -10.25 9.34
CA GLY A 80 -24.86 -9.30 9.94
C GLY A 80 -23.57 -9.10 9.12
N GLU A 81 -23.37 -9.82 8.02
CA GLU A 81 -22.19 -9.73 7.18
C GLU A 81 -22.42 -8.90 5.91
N VAL A 82 -21.33 -8.48 5.31
CA VAL A 82 -21.28 -7.66 4.09
C VAL A 82 -20.34 -8.29 3.07
N LEU A 83 -20.83 -8.55 1.85
CA LEU A 83 -19.99 -8.88 0.71
C LEU A 83 -19.50 -7.59 0.07
N ILE A 84 -18.19 -7.44 0.00
CA ILE A 84 -17.51 -6.32 -0.65
C ILE A 84 -16.72 -6.78 -1.87
N ARG A 85 -16.64 -5.91 -2.89
CA ARG A 85 -15.74 -6.04 -4.02
C ARG A 85 -14.59 -5.07 -3.86
N ASN A 86 -13.36 -5.56 -3.83
CA ASN A 86 -12.18 -4.75 -3.70
C ASN A 86 -11.92 -3.95 -4.98
N LEU A 87 -11.66 -2.67 -4.86
CA LEU A 87 -11.37 -1.75 -5.96
C LEU A 87 -9.90 -1.36 -5.99
N MET A 88 -9.29 -1.23 -4.81
CA MET A 88 -7.93 -0.74 -4.66
C MET A 88 -7.29 -1.33 -3.39
N PHE A 89 -6.01 -1.70 -3.50
CA PHE A 89 -5.21 -2.20 -2.38
C PHE A 89 -4.10 -1.23 -1.99
N SER A 90 -3.83 -1.21 -0.68
CA SER A 90 -2.69 -0.55 -0.05
C SER A 90 -1.52 -1.51 0.07
N PHE A 91 -0.31 -1.02 -0.23
CA PHE A 91 0.94 -1.75 0.00
C PHE A 91 1.77 -1.04 1.04
N ASP A 92 2.18 -1.81 2.04
CA ASP A 92 2.92 -1.33 3.20
C ASP A 92 4.04 -2.31 3.54
N PRO A 93 5.26 -1.83 3.92
CA PRO A 93 6.39 -2.70 4.23
C PRO A 93 6.08 -3.72 5.34
N THR A 94 5.18 -3.39 6.26
CA THR A 94 4.74 -4.27 7.35
C THR A 94 4.12 -5.58 6.85
N GLN A 95 3.58 -5.62 5.61
CA GLN A 95 3.07 -6.84 4.99
C GLN A 95 4.13 -7.95 4.93
N ARG A 96 5.43 -7.58 4.76
CA ARG A 96 6.53 -8.54 4.84
C ARG A 96 6.62 -9.20 6.23
N GLY A 97 6.39 -8.42 7.29
CA GLY A 97 6.36 -8.92 8.67
C GLY A 97 5.20 -9.89 8.91
N TRP A 98 4.04 -9.64 8.31
CA TRP A 98 2.84 -10.49 8.45
C TRP A 98 2.98 -11.86 7.77
N THR A 99 3.95 -12.05 6.87
CA THR A 99 4.27 -13.36 6.30
C THR A 99 5.17 -14.21 7.20
N MET A 100 5.70 -13.68 8.28
CA MET A 100 6.60 -14.39 9.21
C MET A 100 5.80 -15.08 10.32
N ASP A 101 6.10 -16.32 10.61
CA ASP A 101 5.49 -17.09 11.69
C ASP A 101 6.14 -16.75 13.03
N ARG A 102 5.80 -15.58 13.57
CA ARG A 102 6.28 -15.09 14.85
C ARG A 102 5.24 -14.22 15.53
N GLU A 103 5.33 -14.12 16.85
CA GLU A 103 4.52 -13.19 17.62
C GLU A 103 4.76 -11.74 17.18
N SER A 104 3.69 -10.99 16.99
CA SER A 104 3.68 -9.59 16.57
C SER A 104 2.38 -8.93 17.00
N TYR A 105 2.23 -7.62 16.73
CA TYR A 105 1.01 -6.85 17.03
C TYR A 105 -0.23 -7.30 16.24
N LEU A 106 -0.06 -8.08 15.18
CA LEU A 106 -1.13 -8.81 14.49
C LEU A 106 -0.71 -10.26 14.26
N PRO A 107 -1.65 -11.20 14.27
CA PRO A 107 -1.36 -12.60 13.93
C PRO A 107 -0.75 -12.70 12.51
N PRO A 108 0.19 -13.64 12.29
CA PRO A 108 0.72 -13.88 10.95
C PRO A 108 -0.37 -14.38 10.01
N VAL A 109 -0.25 -14.04 8.72
CA VAL A 109 -1.07 -14.64 7.66
C VAL A 109 -0.70 -16.11 7.56
N GLN A 110 -1.70 -16.99 7.50
CA GLN A 110 -1.48 -18.42 7.41
C GLN A 110 -1.22 -18.85 5.96
N ILE A 111 -0.45 -19.92 5.78
CA ILE A 111 -0.28 -20.54 4.47
C ILE A 111 -1.64 -20.99 3.94
N GLY A 112 -1.97 -20.59 2.71
CA GLY A 112 -3.27 -20.85 2.08
C GLY A 112 -4.32 -19.76 2.30
N GLU A 113 -4.04 -18.72 3.08
CA GLU A 113 -4.92 -17.56 3.23
C GLU A 113 -4.57 -16.45 2.23
N PRO A 114 -5.56 -15.64 1.78
CA PRO A 114 -5.29 -14.42 1.03
C PRO A 114 -4.38 -13.47 1.81
N MET A 115 -3.36 -12.92 1.14
CA MET A 115 -2.41 -12.01 1.79
C MET A 115 -3.13 -10.76 2.29
N ARG A 116 -3.04 -10.48 3.57
CA ARG A 116 -3.71 -9.33 4.21
C ARG A 116 -3.27 -7.99 3.63
N ALA A 117 -4.26 -7.10 3.38
CA ALA A 117 -4.03 -5.74 2.92
C ALA A 117 -5.17 -4.80 3.37
N GLY A 118 -4.86 -3.52 3.52
CA GLY A 118 -5.88 -2.48 3.54
C GLY A 118 -6.42 -2.27 2.13
N CYS A 119 -7.72 -2.01 2.02
CA CYS A 119 -8.36 -1.79 0.73
C CYS A 119 -9.44 -0.70 0.80
N VAL A 120 -9.79 -0.15 -0.37
CA VAL A 120 -11.08 0.46 -0.63
C VAL A 120 -11.88 -0.50 -1.49
N ALA A 121 -13.14 -0.70 -1.11
CA ALA A 121 -14.05 -1.64 -1.73
C ALA A 121 -15.44 -1.03 -1.90
N GLN A 122 -16.27 -1.68 -2.71
CA GLN A 122 -17.70 -1.37 -2.85
C GLN A 122 -18.52 -2.50 -2.26
N VAL A 123 -19.55 -2.14 -1.50
CA VAL A 123 -20.54 -3.09 -0.97
C VAL A 123 -21.36 -3.64 -2.13
N VAL A 124 -21.27 -4.96 -2.36
CA VAL A 124 -22.05 -5.65 -3.40
C VAL A 124 -23.36 -6.18 -2.85
N LYS A 125 -23.29 -6.81 -1.67
CA LYS A 125 -24.46 -7.39 -1.00
C LYS A 125 -24.31 -7.24 0.51
N SER A 126 -25.29 -6.64 1.16
CA SER A 126 -25.25 -6.43 2.60
C SER A 126 -26.44 -7.10 3.29
N LYS A 127 -26.16 -7.76 4.42
CA LYS A 127 -27.13 -8.18 5.42
C LYS A 127 -26.89 -7.49 6.77
N HIS A 128 -26.15 -6.37 6.75
CA HIS A 128 -25.88 -5.52 7.90
C HIS A 128 -26.64 -4.19 7.76
N PRO A 129 -27.32 -3.68 8.82
CA PRO A 129 -28.19 -2.50 8.71
C PRO A 129 -27.45 -1.20 8.37
N ASP A 130 -26.17 -1.09 8.73
CA ASP A 130 -25.39 0.16 8.61
C ASP A 130 -24.64 0.29 7.26
N PHE A 131 -24.68 -0.73 6.41
CA PHE A 131 -23.96 -0.74 5.12
C PHE A 131 -24.91 -1.01 3.97
N ALA A 132 -25.04 -0.04 3.05
CA ALA A 132 -25.91 -0.15 1.88
C ALA A 132 -25.15 -0.70 0.67
N ASN A 133 -25.86 -1.44 -0.22
CA ASN A 133 -25.31 -1.84 -1.51
C ASN A 133 -24.89 -0.61 -2.32
N GLY A 134 -23.76 -0.70 -3.02
CA GLY A 134 -23.17 0.40 -3.78
C GLY A 134 -22.27 1.34 -2.95
N GLN A 135 -22.34 1.29 -1.62
CA GLN A 135 -21.54 2.15 -0.75
C GLN A 135 -20.04 1.84 -0.85
N LEU A 136 -19.22 2.89 -0.93
CA LEU A 136 -17.76 2.74 -0.83
C LEU A 136 -17.34 2.63 0.63
N VAL A 137 -16.44 1.68 0.89
CA VAL A 137 -15.95 1.36 2.23
C VAL A 137 -14.45 1.15 2.24
N GLN A 138 -13.81 1.51 3.34
CA GLN A 138 -12.44 1.10 3.66
C GLN A 138 -12.49 -0.16 4.52
N ALA A 139 -11.67 -1.14 4.21
CA ALA A 139 -11.57 -2.39 4.96
C ALA A 139 -10.12 -2.88 5.08
N THR A 140 -9.92 -3.88 5.92
CA THR A 140 -8.71 -4.71 5.94
C THR A 140 -9.14 -6.14 5.68
N ASN A 141 -8.77 -6.67 4.52
CA ASN A 141 -9.04 -8.06 4.15
C ASN A 141 -7.84 -8.68 3.41
N GLY A 142 -8.05 -9.54 2.44
CA GLY A 142 -6.97 -10.18 1.68
C GLY A 142 -6.92 -9.74 0.21
N TRP A 143 -5.84 -10.08 -0.46
CA TRP A 143 -5.66 -9.89 -1.91
C TRP A 143 -6.62 -10.81 -2.68
N GLN A 144 -7.83 -10.34 -2.87
CA GLN A 144 -8.92 -11.04 -3.56
C GLN A 144 -9.92 -10.05 -4.13
N ASP A 145 -10.68 -10.45 -5.16
CA ASP A 145 -11.68 -9.55 -5.73
C ASP A 145 -12.85 -9.32 -4.77
N TYR A 146 -13.35 -10.38 -4.15
CA TYR A 146 -14.50 -10.34 -3.26
C TYR A 146 -14.16 -10.90 -1.88
N ALA A 147 -14.71 -10.27 -0.84
CA ALA A 147 -14.57 -10.74 0.53
C ALA A 147 -15.88 -10.57 1.29
N VAL A 148 -16.23 -11.55 2.13
CA VAL A 148 -17.25 -11.38 3.16
C VAL A 148 -16.58 -10.81 4.40
N VAL A 149 -17.16 -9.76 4.96
CA VAL A 149 -16.66 -9.03 6.13
C VAL A 149 -17.75 -8.98 7.18
N ASP A 150 -17.40 -9.35 8.40
CA ASP A 150 -18.21 -9.09 9.59
C ASP A 150 -17.70 -7.79 10.24
N PRO A 151 -18.46 -6.67 10.17
CA PRO A 151 -18.03 -5.39 10.73
C PRO A 151 -17.84 -5.39 12.24
N SER A 152 -18.42 -6.35 12.95
CA SER A 152 -18.33 -6.48 14.40
C SER A 152 -17.08 -7.21 14.89
N HIS A 153 -16.35 -7.90 14.00
CA HIS A 153 -15.19 -8.73 14.37
C HIS A 153 -13.87 -8.13 13.89
N PRO A 154 -12.95 -7.72 14.79
CA PRO A 154 -11.58 -7.38 14.41
C PRO A 154 -10.86 -8.59 13.77
N PRO A 155 -9.95 -8.38 12.81
CA PRO A 155 -9.40 -7.11 12.34
C PRO A 155 -10.19 -6.44 11.20
N SER A 156 -11.35 -6.97 10.83
CA SER A 156 -12.19 -6.50 9.74
C SER A 156 -12.91 -5.21 10.15
N SER A 157 -12.20 -4.08 10.18
CA SER A 157 -12.86 -2.80 10.37
C SER A 157 -13.43 -2.31 9.05
N LEU A 158 -14.75 -2.38 8.90
CA LEU A 158 -15.43 -1.77 7.77
C LEU A 158 -15.82 -0.33 8.13
N ARG A 159 -15.37 0.63 7.32
CA ARG A 159 -15.64 2.06 7.54
C ARG A 159 -16.15 2.69 6.24
N PRO A 160 -17.24 3.47 6.26
CA PRO A 160 -17.65 4.22 5.08
C PRO A 160 -16.55 5.17 4.59
N VAL A 161 -16.38 5.23 3.27
CA VAL A 161 -15.61 6.32 2.63
C VAL A 161 -16.54 7.54 2.62
N PRO A 162 -16.12 8.71 3.14
CA PRO A 162 -16.93 9.91 3.10
C PRO A 162 -17.31 10.30 1.68
N GLU A 163 -18.53 10.77 1.48
CA GLU A 163 -19.01 11.22 0.18
C GLU A 163 -18.13 12.35 -0.38
N GLY A 164 -17.70 12.20 -1.64
CA GLY A 164 -16.81 13.16 -2.31
C GLY A 164 -15.33 13.07 -1.92
N ALA A 165 -14.95 12.21 -0.96
CA ALA A 165 -13.55 12.00 -0.66
C ALA A 165 -12.89 11.09 -1.73
N PRO A 166 -11.71 11.47 -2.28
CA PRO A 166 -10.96 10.59 -3.15
C PRO A 166 -10.60 9.28 -2.42
N PRO A 167 -11.00 8.10 -2.95
CA PRO A 167 -10.82 6.83 -2.24
C PRO A 167 -9.37 6.53 -1.86
N GLU A 168 -8.41 6.94 -2.71
CA GLU A 168 -6.98 6.76 -2.49
C GLU A 168 -6.45 7.51 -1.25
N MET A 169 -7.10 8.60 -0.84
CA MET A 169 -6.73 9.31 0.39
C MET A 169 -6.96 8.43 1.63
N MET A 170 -7.99 7.58 1.61
CA MET A 170 -8.31 6.67 2.71
C MET A 170 -7.24 5.59 2.92
N LEU A 171 -6.49 5.26 1.87
CA LEU A 171 -5.38 4.29 1.91
C LEU A 171 -4.00 4.96 2.01
N SER A 172 -3.95 6.28 2.01
CA SER A 172 -2.71 7.08 2.07
C SER A 172 -2.73 8.04 3.26
N VAL A 173 -2.82 9.33 3.00
CA VAL A 173 -2.66 10.40 3.98
C VAL A 173 -3.74 10.43 5.07
N LEU A 174 -4.96 9.98 4.80
CA LEU A 174 -6.03 9.83 5.80
C LEU A 174 -6.13 8.39 6.37
N GLY A 175 -5.30 7.48 5.87
CA GLY A 175 -5.21 6.10 6.32
C GLY A 175 -4.09 5.88 7.33
N VAL A 176 -3.72 4.61 7.48
CA VAL A 176 -2.71 4.14 8.45
C VAL A 176 -1.40 4.92 8.35
N THR A 177 -0.90 5.23 7.14
CA THR A 177 0.40 5.90 6.97
C THR A 177 0.39 7.36 7.41
N GLY A 178 -0.69 8.10 7.14
CA GLY A 178 -0.82 9.48 7.62
C GLY A 178 -1.02 9.55 9.13
N LEU A 179 -1.86 8.67 9.69
CA LEU A 179 -2.04 8.54 11.14
C LEU A 179 -0.72 8.19 11.86
N THR A 180 0.07 7.27 11.26
CA THR A 180 1.40 6.91 11.77
C THR A 180 2.33 8.11 11.79
N ALA A 181 2.36 8.90 10.72
CA ALA A 181 3.16 10.11 10.66
C ALA A 181 2.72 11.14 11.71
N TYR A 182 1.43 11.36 11.84
CA TYR A 182 0.85 12.33 12.77
C TYR A 182 1.19 12.01 14.22
N PHE A 183 0.80 10.83 14.69
CA PHE A 183 0.99 10.46 16.10
C PHE A 183 2.46 10.19 16.42
N GLY A 184 3.18 9.48 15.55
CA GLY A 184 4.60 9.23 15.79
C GLY A 184 5.41 10.52 15.88
N LEU A 185 5.14 11.51 15.03
CA LEU A 185 5.86 12.76 15.09
C LEU A 185 5.40 13.64 16.25
N LEU A 186 4.09 13.83 16.44
CA LEU A 186 3.57 14.82 17.39
C LEU A 186 3.58 14.31 18.82
N ASP A 187 3.21 13.05 19.09
CA ASP A 187 3.16 12.49 20.43
C ASP A 187 4.55 12.04 20.93
N LEU A 188 5.33 11.36 20.08
CA LEU A 188 6.64 10.83 20.46
C LEU A 188 7.78 11.80 20.12
N GLY A 189 7.75 12.33 18.91
CA GLY A 189 8.76 13.27 18.43
C GLY A 189 8.67 14.62 19.13
N ASP A 190 7.45 15.10 19.40
CA ASP A 190 7.15 16.38 20.04
C ASP A 190 8.06 17.53 19.52
N PRO A 191 8.05 17.80 18.19
CA PRO A 191 8.96 18.74 17.57
C PRO A 191 8.62 20.18 17.97
N GLN A 192 9.64 20.94 18.42
CA GLN A 192 9.47 22.32 18.81
C GLN A 192 9.89 23.27 17.67
N PRO A 193 9.26 24.44 17.50
CA PRO A 193 9.67 25.43 16.51
C PRO A 193 11.17 25.75 16.59
N GLY A 194 11.83 25.75 15.43
CA GLY A 194 13.28 25.99 15.31
C GLY A 194 14.15 24.74 15.48
N GLU A 195 13.60 23.60 15.91
CA GLU A 195 14.34 22.35 15.95
C GLU A 195 14.60 21.78 14.54
N THR A 196 15.62 20.94 14.42
CA THR A 196 15.91 20.17 13.19
C THR A 196 15.31 18.78 13.31
N VAL A 197 14.44 18.42 12.35
CA VAL A 197 13.84 17.09 12.19
C VAL A 197 14.52 16.37 11.03
N LEU A 198 15.12 15.23 11.31
CA LEU A 198 15.66 14.29 10.32
C LEU A 198 14.63 13.20 10.06
N VAL A 199 14.39 12.84 8.79
CA VAL A 199 13.42 11.82 8.42
C VAL A 199 14.07 10.80 7.49
N SER A 200 14.09 9.54 7.84
CA SER A 200 14.52 8.46 6.95
C SER A 200 13.34 7.90 6.15
N GLY A 201 13.62 7.39 4.92
CA GLY A 201 12.53 6.98 4.01
C GLY A 201 11.59 8.15 3.71
N ALA A 202 12.14 9.36 3.63
CA ALA A 202 11.43 10.63 3.60
C ALA A 202 10.48 10.78 2.41
N ALA A 203 10.78 10.18 1.25
CA ALA A 203 9.92 10.20 0.07
C ALA A 203 8.86 9.08 0.05
N GLY A 204 8.75 8.30 1.13
CA GLY A 204 7.71 7.30 1.32
C GLY A 204 6.42 7.89 1.89
N ALA A 205 5.36 7.07 1.96
CA ALA A 205 4.03 7.50 2.40
C ALA A 205 4.02 8.15 3.79
N THR A 206 4.69 7.53 4.77
CA THR A 206 4.75 8.03 6.16
C THR A 206 5.78 9.15 6.31
N GLY A 207 6.99 8.95 5.77
CA GLY A 207 8.08 9.90 5.93
C GLY A 207 7.79 11.28 5.32
N SER A 208 7.14 11.31 4.16
CA SER A 208 6.79 12.58 3.51
C SER A 208 5.75 13.39 4.29
N VAL A 209 4.79 12.72 4.90
CA VAL A 209 3.78 13.36 5.74
C VAL A 209 4.42 13.84 7.06
N ALA A 210 5.24 13.00 7.72
CA ALA A 210 5.92 13.37 8.96
C ALA A 210 6.80 14.62 8.76
N GLY A 211 7.59 14.68 7.69
CA GLY A 211 8.43 15.85 7.43
C GLY A 211 7.63 17.12 7.14
N GLN A 212 6.53 17.03 6.41
CA GLN A 212 5.67 18.20 6.16
C GLN A 212 4.97 18.65 7.44
N ILE A 213 4.51 17.75 8.30
CA ILE A 213 3.98 18.14 9.62
C ILE A 213 5.07 18.86 10.43
N ALA A 214 6.32 18.41 10.41
CA ALA A 214 7.43 19.09 11.06
C ALA A 214 7.64 20.52 10.49
N LYS A 215 7.49 20.71 9.17
CA LYS A 215 7.51 22.04 8.55
C LYS A 215 6.39 22.95 9.08
N ILE A 216 5.15 22.42 9.13
CA ILE A 216 3.98 23.12 9.69
C ILE A 216 4.21 23.53 11.15
N LYS A 217 4.95 22.70 11.91
CA LYS A 217 5.34 23.02 13.30
C LYS A 217 6.53 23.98 13.41
N GLY A 218 7.03 24.53 12.32
CA GLY A 218 8.12 25.52 12.31
C GLY A 218 9.52 24.93 12.45
N CYS A 219 9.71 23.67 12.13
CA CYS A 219 11.01 23.00 12.17
C CYS A 219 11.78 23.15 10.86
N ARG A 220 13.11 23.03 10.96
CA ARG A 220 13.97 22.71 9.83
C ARG A 220 13.89 21.22 9.55
N VAL A 221 13.69 20.80 8.30
CA VAL A 221 13.47 19.41 7.94
C VAL A 221 14.48 18.92 6.93
N VAL A 222 15.16 17.82 7.27
CA VAL A 222 16.12 17.12 6.41
C VAL A 222 15.59 15.73 6.09
N GLY A 223 15.44 15.39 4.81
CA GLY A 223 14.94 14.09 4.38
C GLY A 223 16.04 13.20 3.80
N ILE A 224 16.05 11.92 4.19
CA ILE A 224 16.91 10.89 3.59
C ILE A 224 16.07 10.06 2.63
N ALA A 225 16.44 10.07 1.34
CA ALA A 225 15.75 9.33 0.29
C ALA A 225 16.77 8.73 -0.70
N GLY A 226 16.31 7.89 -1.64
CA GLY A 226 17.21 7.23 -2.59
C GLY A 226 16.99 7.70 -4.02
N GLY A 227 17.97 8.41 -4.57
CA GLY A 227 18.00 8.89 -5.94
C GLY A 227 17.54 10.34 -6.11
N PRO A 228 18.00 10.98 -7.20
CA PRO A 228 17.82 12.41 -7.42
C PRO A 228 16.35 12.83 -7.55
N GLU A 229 15.52 12.01 -8.17
CA GLU A 229 14.09 12.30 -8.35
C GLU A 229 13.36 12.45 -7.00
N LYS A 230 13.58 11.52 -6.07
CA LYS A 230 12.99 11.56 -4.72
C LYS A 230 13.50 12.74 -3.92
N CYS A 231 14.80 13.03 -4.00
CA CYS A 231 15.39 14.18 -3.33
C CYS A 231 14.86 15.51 -3.89
N ALA A 232 14.72 15.61 -5.20
CA ALA A 232 14.13 16.79 -5.84
C ALA A 232 12.68 16.99 -5.40
N TRP A 233 11.86 15.94 -5.40
CA TRP A 233 10.46 16.03 -4.94
C TRP A 233 10.35 16.50 -3.48
N LEU A 234 11.21 16.02 -2.59
CA LEU A 234 11.23 16.45 -1.20
C LEU A 234 11.43 17.96 -1.04
N THR A 235 12.35 18.54 -1.82
CA THR A 235 12.68 19.97 -1.69
C THR A 235 11.76 20.87 -2.50
N SER A 236 11.31 20.44 -3.71
CA SER A 236 10.50 21.27 -4.57
C SER A 236 9.01 21.22 -4.26
N GLU A 237 8.50 20.05 -3.82
CA GLU A 237 7.06 19.82 -3.62
C GLU A 237 6.68 19.65 -2.15
N ALA A 238 7.44 18.85 -1.39
CA ALA A 238 7.16 18.57 0.01
C ALA A 238 7.71 19.63 0.99
N GLY A 239 8.44 20.63 0.50
CA GLY A 239 8.91 21.78 1.28
C GLY A 239 10.00 21.46 2.32
N PHE A 240 10.72 20.33 2.16
CA PHE A 240 11.89 20.02 3.01
C PHE A 240 13.02 21.02 2.72
N ASP A 241 13.76 21.40 3.77
CA ASP A 241 14.87 22.35 3.64
C ASP A 241 16.09 21.73 2.98
N HIS A 242 16.26 20.38 3.12
CA HIS A 242 17.34 19.64 2.48
C HIS A 242 16.96 18.18 2.26
N ALA A 243 17.55 17.56 1.24
CA ALA A 243 17.40 16.15 0.94
C ALA A 243 18.75 15.48 0.74
N ILE A 244 18.95 14.34 1.41
CA ILE A 244 20.14 13.50 1.36
C ILE A 244 19.85 12.30 0.46
N ASP A 245 20.68 12.09 -0.57
CA ASP A 245 20.66 10.85 -1.37
C ASP A 245 21.60 9.81 -0.77
N TYR A 246 21.04 8.86 -0.01
CA TYR A 246 21.84 7.81 0.62
C TYR A 246 22.58 6.90 -0.37
N LYS A 247 22.16 6.88 -1.64
CA LYS A 247 22.80 6.08 -2.70
C LYS A 247 24.17 6.62 -3.11
N LEU A 248 24.47 7.86 -2.79
CA LEU A 248 25.78 8.46 -3.03
C LEU A 248 26.86 8.00 -2.04
N GLY A 249 26.47 7.20 -1.03
CA GLY A 249 27.39 6.72 0.02
C GLY A 249 27.69 7.79 1.07
N ASN A 250 28.57 7.46 2.03
CA ASN A 250 29.01 8.36 3.10
C ASN A 250 27.85 9.07 3.84
N LEU A 251 26.77 8.32 4.17
CA LEU A 251 25.56 8.86 4.77
C LEU A 251 25.87 9.65 6.06
N ASP A 252 26.81 9.20 6.87
CA ASP A 252 27.25 9.87 8.08
C ASP A 252 27.74 11.30 7.80
N GLN A 253 28.62 11.46 6.81
CA GLN A 253 29.12 12.77 6.38
C GLN A 253 27.99 13.65 5.81
N GLN A 254 27.12 13.08 4.98
CA GLN A 254 25.98 13.83 4.41
C GLN A 254 25.04 14.35 5.50
N ILE A 255 24.80 13.56 6.57
CA ILE A 255 24.00 14.01 7.73
C ILE A 255 24.72 15.14 8.46
N ALA A 256 26.04 15.05 8.70
CA ALA A 256 26.81 16.11 9.33
C ALA A 256 26.72 17.45 8.57
N GLU A 257 26.83 17.39 7.24
CA GLU A 257 26.75 18.57 6.37
C GLU A 257 25.33 19.16 6.33
N ALA A 258 24.32 18.29 6.25
CA ALA A 258 22.92 18.69 6.19
C ALA A 258 22.37 19.18 7.53
N CYS A 259 22.92 18.71 8.65
CA CYS A 259 22.51 19.05 10.02
C CYS A 259 23.69 19.63 10.81
N PRO A 260 24.23 20.81 10.45
CA PRO A 260 25.43 21.38 11.13
C PRO A 260 25.21 21.64 12.62
N GLU A 261 23.99 21.98 13.02
CA GLU A 261 23.57 22.15 14.43
C GLU A 261 23.05 20.85 15.04
N LYS A 262 23.31 19.70 14.38
CA LYS A 262 22.75 18.39 14.72
C LYS A 262 21.21 18.37 14.60
N TRP A 263 20.62 17.17 14.79
CA TRP A 263 19.16 17.03 14.75
C TRP A 263 18.57 16.81 16.16
N ASN A 264 17.32 17.22 16.33
CA ASN A 264 16.56 17.14 17.58
C ASN A 264 15.54 15.99 17.58
N VAL A 265 14.92 15.74 16.43
CA VAL A 265 14.00 14.62 16.21
C VAL A 265 14.48 13.81 15.02
N PHE A 266 14.56 12.50 15.17
CA PHE A 266 14.77 11.57 14.05
C PHE A 266 13.56 10.65 13.93
N PHE A 267 12.82 10.82 12.84
CA PHE A 267 11.70 9.95 12.49
C PHE A 267 12.24 8.82 11.59
N ASP A 268 12.40 7.63 12.18
CA ASP A 268 13.09 6.52 11.52
C ASP A 268 12.11 5.46 10.96
N ASN A 269 12.10 5.34 9.63
CA ASN A 269 11.38 4.30 8.88
C ASN A 269 12.32 3.17 8.40
N VAL A 270 13.63 3.32 8.53
CA VAL A 270 14.62 2.49 7.83
C VAL A 270 15.41 1.58 8.76
N GLY A 271 15.89 2.10 9.89
CA GLY A 271 16.75 1.33 10.78
C GLY A 271 18.16 1.05 10.21
N GLY A 272 18.79 -0.01 10.70
CA GLY A 272 20.09 -0.50 10.21
C GLY A 272 21.17 0.58 10.17
N GLY A 273 21.98 0.61 9.11
CA GLY A 273 23.06 1.59 8.93
C GLY A 273 22.59 3.05 8.88
N THR A 274 21.31 3.32 8.52
CA THR A 274 20.73 4.66 8.53
C THR A 274 20.54 5.15 9.97
N LEU A 275 20.03 4.30 10.84
CA LEU A 275 19.91 4.61 12.28
C LEU A 275 21.30 4.82 12.89
N GLU A 276 22.25 3.95 12.60
CA GLU A 276 23.62 4.06 13.12
C GLU A 276 24.29 5.38 12.70
N ALA A 277 24.21 5.76 11.42
CA ALA A 277 24.72 7.04 10.92
C ALA A 277 24.03 8.22 11.63
N ALA A 278 22.69 8.19 11.76
CA ALA A 278 21.95 9.25 12.44
C ALA A 278 22.37 9.43 13.92
N LEU A 279 22.62 8.33 14.63
CA LEU A 279 23.02 8.36 16.06
C LEU A 279 24.38 9.04 16.31
N ASN A 280 25.19 9.34 15.29
CA ASN A 280 26.40 10.14 15.44
C ASN A 280 26.13 11.66 15.55
N HIS A 281 24.92 12.11 15.15
CA HIS A 281 24.58 13.52 15.01
C HIS A 281 23.42 13.98 15.93
N LEU A 282 23.25 13.32 17.06
CA LEU A 282 22.27 13.67 18.10
C LEU A 282 22.55 15.05 18.70
N ASN A 283 21.54 15.90 18.79
CA ASN A 283 21.56 17.05 19.68
C ASN A 283 21.24 16.61 21.14
N LEU A 284 21.40 17.48 22.08
CA LEU A 284 21.07 17.21 23.47
C LEU A 284 19.56 16.94 23.65
N ARG A 285 19.22 15.83 24.32
CA ARG A 285 17.83 15.41 24.57
C ARG A 285 17.01 15.17 23.30
N SER A 286 17.67 14.70 22.25
CA SER A 286 17.00 14.30 21.01
C SER A 286 16.01 13.15 21.23
N ARG A 287 15.08 13.02 20.30
CA ARG A 287 14.04 11.99 20.28
C ARG A 287 14.16 11.19 18.99
N VAL A 288 14.37 9.88 19.12
CA VAL A 288 14.32 8.94 17.98
C VAL A 288 12.96 8.26 18.01
N VAL A 289 12.14 8.50 17.00
CA VAL A 289 10.84 7.87 16.78
C VAL A 289 11.04 6.65 15.89
N MET A 290 10.97 5.46 16.46
CA MET A 290 11.14 4.20 15.75
C MET A 290 9.81 3.80 15.10
N CYS A 291 9.61 4.18 13.84
CA CYS A 291 8.41 3.89 13.07
C CYS A 291 8.51 2.56 12.33
N GLY A 292 9.70 2.22 11.81
CA GLY A 292 9.92 1.01 11.04
C GLY A 292 11.41 0.68 10.87
N GLY A 293 11.68 -0.46 10.24
CA GLY A 293 13.06 -0.94 10.03
C GLY A 293 13.19 -1.68 8.70
N ILE A 294 12.75 -1.03 7.59
CA ILE A 294 12.64 -1.68 6.27
C ILE A 294 13.98 -2.25 5.78
N ALA A 295 15.11 -1.69 6.24
CA ALA A 295 16.45 -2.20 5.90
C ALA A 295 16.64 -3.68 6.28
N ASN A 296 15.95 -4.14 7.33
CA ASN A 296 16.12 -5.49 7.88
C ASN A 296 14.96 -6.43 7.60
N TYR A 297 13.87 -5.99 6.95
CA TYR A 297 12.67 -6.83 6.76
C TYR A 297 12.92 -8.06 5.89
N ASN A 298 13.87 -7.99 4.96
CA ASN A 298 14.26 -9.10 4.10
C ASN A 298 15.60 -9.74 4.50
N ALA A 299 16.12 -9.43 5.69
CA ALA A 299 17.36 -10.04 6.16
C ALA A 299 17.16 -11.54 6.43
N THR A 300 18.13 -12.35 6.04
CA THR A 300 18.13 -13.81 6.24
C THR A 300 18.77 -14.23 7.57
N GLU A 301 19.55 -13.32 8.14
CA GLU A 301 20.23 -13.48 9.42
C GLU A 301 19.92 -12.30 10.35
N PRO A 302 19.97 -12.51 11.67
CA PRO A 302 19.84 -11.42 12.62
C PRO A 302 20.85 -10.31 12.34
N GLN A 303 20.39 -9.09 12.19
CA GLN A 303 21.27 -7.95 11.97
C GLN A 303 21.70 -7.34 13.30
N PRO A 304 22.97 -6.93 13.44
CA PRO A 304 23.41 -6.26 14.65
C PRO A 304 22.68 -4.94 14.84
N GLY A 305 22.48 -4.55 16.09
CA GLY A 305 22.04 -3.19 16.42
C GLY A 305 23.14 -2.15 16.17
N PRO A 306 22.80 -0.85 16.31
CA PRO A 306 23.79 0.21 16.15
C PRO A 306 24.90 0.11 17.19
N THR A 307 26.16 0.16 16.75
CA THR A 307 27.35 0.04 17.62
C THR A 307 27.53 1.26 18.53
N ASN A 308 26.96 2.39 18.13
CA ASN A 308 27.06 3.70 18.79
C ASN A 308 25.84 4.06 19.67
N ILE A 309 25.06 3.06 20.08
CA ILE A 309 23.85 3.28 20.90
C ILE A 309 24.12 4.04 22.20
N MET A 310 25.35 3.99 22.73
CA MET A 310 25.76 4.76 23.92
C MET A 310 25.71 6.27 23.71
N ASN A 311 25.63 6.75 22.47
CA ASN A 311 25.41 8.17 22.19
C ASN A 311 24.07 8.67 22.78
N LEU A 312 23.07 7.80 22.92
CA LEU A 312 21.82 8.13 23.61
C LEU A 312 22.09 8.56 25.07
N VAL A 313 22.97 7.86 25.77
CA VAL A 313 23.34 8.19 27.16
C VAL A 313 24.11 9.51 27.22
N ILE A 314 25.12 9.67 26.32
CA ILE A 314 25.95 10.87 26.26
C ILE A 314 25.10 12.11 26.00
N MET A 315 24.14 12.02 25.09
CA MET A 315 23.26 13.12 24.72
C MET A 315 21.96 13.15 25.51
N ARG A 316 21.77 12.25 26.50
CA ARG A 316 20.55 12.14 27.34
C ARG A 316 19.27 12.07 26.50
N SER A 317 19.37 11.38 25.37
CA SER A 317 18.32 11.22 24.37
C SER A 317 17.45 10.00 24.64
N ARG A 318 16.26 9.93 24.02
CA ARG A 318 15.39 8.75 24.05
C ARG A 318 15.19 8.16 22.67
N MET A 319 14.94 6.86 22.62
CA MET A 319 14.51 6.13 21.43
C MET A 319 13.27 5.32 21.79
N GLU A 320 12.19 5.51 21.05
CA GLU A 320 10.88 4.99 21.39
C GLU A 320 10.16 4.44 20.17
N GLY A 321 9.59 3.23 20.29
CA GLY A 321 8.76 2.59 19.28
C GLY A 321 7.28 2.75 19.58
N PHE A 322 6.44 2.64 18.55
CA PHE A 322 4.99 2.73 18.66
C PHE A 322 4.27 1.93 17.57
N ILE A 323 3.01 1.66 17.79
CA ILE A 323 2.11 1.06 16.79
C ILE A 323 0.89 1.99 16.65
N VAL A 324 0.58 2.39 15.43
CA VAL A 324 -0.54 3.31 15.14
C VAL A 324 -1.91 2.76 15.58
N LEU A 325 -2.06 1.44 15.70
CA LEU A 325 -3.31 0.81 16.16
C LEU A 325 -3.71 1.29 17.57
N ASP A 326 -2.76 1.63 18.42
CA ASP A 326 -3.01 2.14 19.78
C ASP A 326 -3.62 3.54 19.76
N TYR A 327 -3.46 4.28 18.64
CA TYR A 327 -3.95 5.64 18.43
C TYR A 327 -5.27 5.71 17.67
N LEU A 328 -5.82 4.59 17.19
CA LEU A 328 -7.08 4.59 16.42
C LEU A 328 -8.26 5.27 17.14
N PRO A 329 -8.41 5.20 18.48
CA PRO A 329 -9.44 5.96 19.18
C PRO A 329 -9.34 7.48 18.99
N ARG A 330 -8.15 8.00 18.68
CA ARG A 330 -7.85 9.42 18.42
C ARG A 330 -7.77 9.76 16.92
N ALA A 331 -8.07 8.81 16.02
CA ALA A 331 -7.92 9.01 14.57
C ALA A 331 -8.66 10.25 14.05
N GLY A 332 -9.82 10.59 14.62
CA GLY A 332 -10.61 11.77 14.23
C GLY A 332 -9.87 13.10 14.41
N GLU A 333 -9.03 13.21 15.44
CA GLU A 333 -8.14 14.36 15.68
C GLU A 333 -7.15 14.52 14.52
N ALA A 334 -6.43 13.46 14.21
CA ALA A 334 -5.44 13.47 13.13
C ALA A 334 -6.08 13.72 11.75
N ILE A 335 -7.21 13.07 11.45
CA ILE A 335 -7.91 13.24 10.17
C ILE A 335 -8.34 14.69 9.98
N LYS A 336 -8.84 15.35 11.03
CA LYS A 336 -9.26 16.75 11.00
C LYS A 336 -8.08 17.66 10.63
N ASP A 337 -6.95 17.50 11.30
CA ASP A 337 -5.77 18.33 11.06
C ASP A 337 -5.16 18.07 9.67
N LEU A 338 -5.03 16.80 9.28
CA LEU A 338 -4.52 16.42 7.97
C LEU A 338 -5.39 16.98 6.84
N LEU A 339 -6.72 16.90 6.94
CA LEU A 339 -7.65 17.51 5.98
C LEU A 339 -7.50 19.04 5.94
N GLY A 340 -7.33 19.67 7.10
CA GLY A 340 -7.08 21.11 7.19
C GLY A 340 -5.83 21.53 6.44
N TRP A 341 -4.71 20.84 6.66
CA TRP A 341 -3.42 21.13 6.00
C TRP A 341 -3.41 20.80 4.50
N ILE A 342 -4.14 19.75 4.10
CA ILE A 342 -4.34 19.47 2.66
C ILE A 342 -5.16 20.56 2.02
N GLY A 343 -6.26 20.98 2.67
CA GLY A 343 -7.14 22.03 2.15
C GLY A 343 -6.48 23.41 2.06
N SER A 344 -5.54 23.73 2.95
CA SER A 344 -4.73 24.96 2.90
C SER A 344 -3.54 24.86 1.93
N GLY A 345 -3.22 23.64 1.43
CA GLY A 345 -2.06 23.40 0.58
C GLY A 345 -0.72 23.29 1.33
N GLU A 346 -0.76 23.25 2.67
CA GLU A 346 0.44 23.08 3.53
C GLU A 346 0.94 21.65 3.53
N LEU A 347 0.06 20.68 3.23
CA LEU A 347 0.41 19.26 3.13
C LEU A 347 0.02 18.71 1.75
N LYS A 348 1.01 18.13 1.06
CA LYS A 348 0.84 17.42 -0.20
C LYS A 348 1.08 15.94 0.02
N TYR A 349 0.38 15.09 -0.70
CA TYR A 349 0.62 13.64 -0.69
C TYR A 349 0.87 13.13 -2.11
N GLN A 350 1.71 12.12 -2.23
CA GLN A 350 2.08 11.50 -3.49
C GLN A 350 1.62 10.04 -3.49
N ILE A 351 0.98 9.63 -4.57
CA ILE A 351 0.53 8.27 -4.80
C ILE A 351 1.24 7.69 -6.02
N ASP A 352 1.83 6.52 -5.84
CA ASP A 352 2.33 5.66 -6.91
C ASP A 352 1.26 4.59 -7.17
N MET A 353 0.42 4.82 -8.19
CA MET A 353 -0.66 3.93 -8.55
C MET A 353 -0.17 2.90 -9.57
N GLN A 354 -0.35 1.62 -9.25
CA GLN A 354 -0.24 0.51 -10.20
C GLN A 354 -1.63 -0.01 -10.54
N GLU A 355 -1.75 -0.80 -11.59
CA GLU A 355 -3.01 -1.37 -12.07
C GLU A 355 -2.87 -2.86 -12.36
N GLY A 356 -4.01 -3.58 -12.30
CA GLY A 356 -4.12 -4.99 -12.66
C GLY A 356 -3.90 -5.95 -11.49
N PHE A 357 -4.85 -6.86 -11.31
CA PHE A 357 -4.85 -7.84 -10.20
C PHE A 357 -3.63 -8.77 -10.24
N GLU A 358 -3.14 -9.08 -11.43
CA GLU A 358 -1.94 -9.91 -11.66
C GLU A 358 -0.65 -9.27 -11.13
N ASN A 359 -0.63 -7.94 -11.00
CA ASN A 359 0.53 -7.17 -10.56
C ASN A 359 0.65 -7.03 -9.03
N ILE A 360 -0.30 -7.58 -8.27
CA ILE A 360 -0.34 -7.43 -6.80
C ILE A 360 0.98 -7.86 -6.14
N PRO A 361 1.54 -9.07 -6.36
CA PRO A 361 2.76 -9.49 -5.69
C PRO A 361 3.99 -8.65 -6.09
N THR A 362 4.10 -8.30 -7.37
CA THR A 362 5.21 -7.46 -7.86
C THR A 362 5.12 -6.03 -7.34
N THR A 363 3.91 -5.52 -7.10
CA THR A 363 3.69 -4.20 -6.51
C THR A 363 4.19 -4.14 -5.07
N LEU A 364 3.98 -5.18 -4.27
CA LEU A 364 4.57 -5.26 -2.93
C LEU A 364 6.11 -5.21 -2.97
N GLN A 365 6.72 -5.95 -3.90
CA GLN A 365 8.19 -5.99 -4.04
C GLN A 365 8.80 -4.61 -4.37
N ARG A 366 8.05 -3.71 -5.04
CA ARG A 366 8.51 -2.35 -5.37
C ARG A 366 8.94 -1.54 -4.15
N LEU A 367 8.29 -1.76 -3.00
CA LEU A 367 8.62 -1.09 -1.73
C LEU A 367 10.05 -1.42 -1.27
N PHE A 368 10.47 -2.66 -1.42
CA PHE A 368 11.78 -3.15 -0.98
C PHE A 368 12.90 -2.88 -1.99
N THR A 369 12.55 -2.57 -3.23
CA THR A 369 13.50 -2.17 -4.28
C THR A 369 13.57 -0.66 -4.49
N GLY A 370 12.81 0.11 -3.69
CA GLY A 370 12.82 1.57 -3.73
C GLY A 370 12.28 2.17 -5.03
N LYS A 371 11.40 1.45 -5.73
CA LYS A 371 10.80 1.90 -7.01
C LYS A 371 9.58 2.81 -6.83
N ASN A 372 8.98 2.84 -5.65
CA ASN A 372 7.83 3.71 -5.36
C ASN A 372 8.25 5.14 -5.04
N LEU A 373 7.40 6.11 -5.39
CA LEU A 373 7.44 7.48 -4.89
C LEU A 373 6.12 7.78 -4.16
N GLY A 374 6.20 8.11 -2.87
CA GLY A 374 5.01 8.28 -2.02
C GLY A 374 4.36 6.95 -1.65
N LYS A 375 3.01 6.96 -1.55
CA LYS A 375 2.20 5.79 -1.19
C LYS A 375 2.01 4.86 -2.38
N GLN A 376 2.41 3.59 -2.21
CA GLN A 376 2.15 2.55 -3.21
C GLN A 376 0.73 2.03 -3.06
N LEU A 377 -0.06 2.16 -4.10
CA LEU A 377 -1.39 1.59 -4.26
C LEU A 377 -1.46 0.76 -5.54
N LEU A 378 -2.50 -0.07 -5.64
CA LEU A 378 -2.82 -0.79 -6.88
C LEU A 378 -4.34 -0.84 -7.05
N LYS A 379 -4.81 -0.42 -8.23
CA LYS A 379 -6.20 -0.46 -8.63
C LYS A 379 -6.51 -1.78 -9.35
N VAL A 380 -7.59 -2.44 -8.94
CA VAL A 380 -8.04 -3.72 -9.53
C VAL A 380 -9.38 -3.63 -10.24
N ALA A 381 -10.22 -2.65 -9.87
CA ALA A 381 -11.53 -2.42 -10.48
C ALA A 381 -11.98 -0.96 -10.33
N ASP A 382 -12.98 -0.57 -11.13
CA ASP A 382 -13.77 0.64 -10.94
C ASP A 382 -15.04 0.35 -10.12
N PRO A 383 -15.60 1.34 -9.40
CA PRO A 383 -16.94 1.22 -8.82
C PRO A 383 -17.99 0.99 -9.91
N GLU A 384 -19.04 0.22 -9.58
CA GLU A 384 -20.21 0.01 -10.45
C GLU A 384 -21.30 1.06 -10.21
#